data_8721d355e19233311bf9f29f49fec0b0
#
_entry.id   8721d355e19233311bf9f29f49fec0b0
#
_cell.length_a   1.000
_cell.length_b   1.000
_cell.length_c   1.000
_cell.angle_alpha   90.00
_cell.angle_beta   90.00
_cell.angle_gamma   90.00
#
_symmetry.space_group_name_H-M   'P 1'
#
loop_
_entity.id
_entity.type
_entity.pdbx_description
1 polymer ?
#
loop_
_entity_poly.entity_id
_entity_poly.type
_entity_poly.pdbx_seq_one_letter_code
_entity_poly.pdbx_strand_id
1 'polypeptide(L)'
;MPRRSGRLKRPLDCYEANIVVPDTNDEDPSSYEEAVMDSDKEKWHEAMNQEMESMYSNSVWELVDLPEGFRPIGNKWIYKRKKGADGKVETYKARLVAKGYTQKEGVDYEETFSPIAMLKSIQILLSIAASLDYEIWQMDVKTAFLNGHLDESIYMVQPKGFVAKGQEQKVCKLLRSI
;
A
#
# COMPACT_ATOMS: atom_id res chain seq x y z
N MET A 1 1.26 -50.58 -19.10
CA MET A 1 2.35 -49.63 -19.29
C MET A 1 1.76 -48.29 -19.63
N PRO A 2 1.99 -47.22 -18.82
CA PRO A 2 1.46 -45.90 -19.12
C PRO A 2 2.19 -45.30 -20.33
N ARG A 3 1.43 -44.84 -21.35
CA ARG A 3 1.97 -44.14 -22.53
C ARG A 3 2.62 -42.82 -22.10
N ARG A 4 3.93 -42.73 -22.17
CA ARG A 4 4.65 -41.47 -22.11
C ARG A 4 4.38 -40.67 -23.39
N SER A 5 3.74 -39.49 -23.25
CA SER A 5 3.60 -38.55 -24.35
C SER A 5 4.98 -38.02 -24.73
N GLY A 6 5.35 -38.12 -26.03
CA GLY A 6 6.62 -37.60 -26.55
C GLY A 6 6.66 -36.07 -26.69
N ARG A 7 5.97 -35.35 -25.86
CA ARG A 7 5.97 -33.89 -25.87
C ARG A 7 7.30 -33.38 -25.33
N LEU A 8 8.13 -32.80 -26.16
CA LEU A 8 9.31 -32.05 -25.76
C LEU A 8 8.90 -31.04 -24.69
N LYS A 9 9.43 -31.22 -23.47
CA LYS A 9 9.35 -30.21 -22.44
C LYS A 9 10.21 -29.03 -22.94
N ARG A 10 9.58 -28.00 -23.50
CA ARG A 10 10.21 -26.70 -23.58
C ARG A 10 10.37 -26.24 -22.12
N PRO A 11 11.59 -25.78 -21.70
CA PRO A 11 11.69 -25.01 -20.49
C PRO A 11 10.67 -23.88 -20.66
N LEU A 12 9.75 -23.75 -19.72
CA LEU A 12 9.00 -22.53 -19.58
C LEU A 12 10.08 -21.45 -19.36
N ASP A 13 10.32 -20.66 -20.39
CA ASP A 13 10.99 -19.38 -20.22
C ASP A 13 10.26 -18.73 -19.07
N CYS A 14 11.04 -18.50 -18.06
CA CYS A 14 10.58 -18.14 -16.73
C CYS A 14 9.53 -17.07 -16.89
N TYR A 15 8.40 -17.33 -16.35
CA TYR A 15 7.32 -16.42 -16.13
C TYR A 15 7.91 -15.11 -15.56
N GLU A 16 8.32 -14.20 -16.43
CA GLU A 16 8.66 -12.81 -16.11
C GLU A 16 7.38 -12.04 -15.81
N ALA A 17 6.43 -12.70 -15.17
CA ALA A 17 5.17 -12.12 -14.73
C ALA A 17 5.31 -11.27 -13.47
N ASN A 18 6.54 -10.93 -13.11
CA ASN A 18 6.84 -9.94 -12.08
C ASN A 18 7.55 -8.71 -12.64
N ILE A 19 7.44 -8.45 -13.91
CA ILE A 19 7.46 -7.08 -14.32
C ILE A 19 6.13 -6.50 -13.82
N VAL A 20 6.08 -6.13 -12.55
CA VAL A 20 5.34 -4.95 -12.16
C VAL A 20 5.99 -3.87 -13.02
N VAL A 21 5.46 -3.65 -14.22
CA VAL A 21 5.69 -2.41 -14.95
C VAL A 21 5.35 -1.38 -13.89
N PRO A 22 6.30 -0.59 -13.40
CA PRO A 22 5.97 0.51 -12.54
C PRO A 22 4.98 1.31 -13.38
N ASP A 23 3.73 1.34 -12.97
CA ASP A 23 2.69 2.18 -13.56
C ASP A 23 3.00 3.63 -13.10
N THR A 24 4.29 3.95 -13.15
CA THR A 24 4.87 5.27 -12.97
C THR A 24 4.76 5.94 -14.33
N ASN A 25 3.60 6.57 -14.54
CA ASN A 25 3.58 7.65 -15.51
C ASN A 25 4.60 8.67 -15.00
N ASP A 26 5.57 9.05 -15.82
CA ASP A 26 6.52 10.12 -15.53
C ASP A 26 5.84 11.47 -15.19
N GLU A 27 4.52 11.53 -15.30
CA GLU A 27 3.66 12.66 -15.03
C GLU A 27 3.16 12.74 -13.58
N ASP A 28 3.28 11.68 -12.76
CA ASP A 28 2.79 11.70 -11.38
C ASP A 28 3.81 12.36 -10.44
N PRO A 29 3.37 13.24 -9.50
CA PRO A 29 4.29 13.87 -8.55
C PRO A 29 5.04 12.82 -7.71
N SER A 30 6.34 13.01 -7.56
CA SER A 30 7.21 12.13 -6.78
C SER A 30 7.33 12.55 -5.31
N SER A 31 6.94 13.78 -5.00
CA SER A 31 7.06 14.40 -3.67
C SER A 31 5.86 15.28 -3.35
N TYR A 32 5.71 15.62 -2.06
CA TYR A 32 4.69 16.55 -1.59
C TYR A 32 4.85 17.94 -2.25
N GLU A 33 6.09 18.41 -2.36
CA GLU A 33 6.41 19.70 -2.98
C GLU A 33 5.95 19.76 -4.43
N GLU A 34 6.22 18.71 -5.19
CA GLU A 34 5.77 18.63 -6.58
C GLU A 34 4.24 18.61 -6.68
N ALA A 35 3.56 17.85 -5.81
CA ALA A 35 2.10 17.77 -5.82
C ALA A 35 1.43 19.12 -5.54
N VAL A 36 1.98 19.93 -4.62
CA VAL A 36 1.43 21.27 -4.31
C VAL A 36 1.80 22.35 -5.32
N MET A 37 2.78 22.08 -6.19
CA MET A 37 3.17 22.96 -7.30
C MET A 37 2.57 22.52 -8.64
N ASP A 38 1.93 21.34 -8.68
CA ASP A 38 1.31 20.79 -9.89
C ASP A 38 0.13 21.66 -10.37
N SER A 39 -0.17 21.61 -11.68
CA SER A 39 -1.36 22.24 -12.25
C SER A 39 -2.65 21.75 -11.62
N ASP A 40 -2.69 20.49 -11.16
CA ASP A 40 -3.81 19.84 -10.51
C ASP A 40 -3.71 19.81 -8.98
N LYS A 41 -2.97 20.75 -8.37
CA LYS A 41 -2.71 20.82 -6.92
C LYS A 41 -3.95 20.68 -6.03
N GLU A 42 -5.08 21.24 -6.47
CA GLU A 42 -6.33 21.17 -5.71
C GLU A 42 -6.87 19.74 -5.63
N LYS A 43 -6.77 18.99 -6.72
CA LYS A 43 -7.18 17.59 -6.79
C LYS A 43 -6.23 16.70 -5.96
N TRP A 44 -4.93 17.01 -5.97
CA TRP A 44 -3.96 16.33 -5.10
C TRP A 44 -4.22 16.60 -3.63
N HIS A 45 -4.54 17.86 -3.29
CA HIS A 45 -4.88 18.21 -1.91
C HIS A 45 -6.16 17.50 -1.45
N GLU A 46 -7.17 17.41 -2.30
CA GLU A 46 -8.38 16.64 -2.01
C GLU A 46 -8.07 15.15 -1.80
N ALA A 47 -7.27 14.56 -2.68
CA ALA A 47 -6.86 13.14 -2.55
C ALA A 47 -6.08 12.88 -1.25
N MET A 48 -5.18 13.78 -0.85
CA MET A 48 -4.47 13.71 0.42
C MET A 48 -5.41 13.85 1.62
N ASN A 49 -6.38 14.76 1.57
CA ASN A 49 -7.38 14.93 2.63
C ASN A 49 -8.22 13.66 2.80
N GLN A 50 -8.66 13.04 1.71
CA GLN A 50 -9.42 11.78 1.75
C GLN A 50 -8.61 10.65 2.41
N GLU A 51 -7.33 10.55 2.10
CA GLU A 51 -6.45 9.57 2.74
C GLU A 51 -6.31 9.85 4.23
N MET A 52 -6.06 11.11 4.63
CA MET A 52 -5.95 11.52 6.03
C MET A 52 -7.24 11.27 6.81
N GLU A 53 -8.39 11.56 6.22
CA GLU A 53 -9.70 11.29 6.82
C GLU A 53 -9.88 9.78 7.06
N SER A 54 -9.46 8.95 6.09
CA SER A 54 -9.45 7.50 6.25
C SER A 54 -8.56 7.06 7.41
N MET A 55 -7.35 7.63 7.54
CA MET A 55 -6.44 7.33 8.64
C MET A 55 -7.03 7.72 10.00
N TYR A 56 -7.64 8.88 10.12
CA TYR A 56 -8.28 9.34 11.35
C TYR A 56 -9.51 8.49 11.71
N SER A 57 -10.37 8.19 10.74
CA SER A 57 -11.57 7.37 10.94
C SER A 57 -11.24 5.97 11.41
N ASN A 58 -10.08 5.44 11.00
CA ASN A 58 -9.60 4.12 11.43
C ASN A 58 -8.69 4.19 12.67
N SER A 59 -8.45 5.36 13.26
CA SER A 59 -7.57 5.52 14.43
C SER A 59 -6.19 4.87 14.20
N VAL A 60 -5.56 5.20 13.06
CA VAL A 60 -4.31 4.55 12.63
C VAL A 60 -3.15 4.88 13.56
N TRP A 61 -3.15 6.07 14.15
CA TRP A 61 -2.15 6.52 15.12
C TRP A 61 -2.73 7.45 16.19
N GLU A 62 -1.97 7.65 17.22
CA GLU A 62 -2.16 8.70 18.21
C GLU A 62 -0.94 9.63 18.24
N LEU A 63 -1.17 10.92 18.57
CA LEU A 63 -0.07 11.89 18.71
C LEU A 63 0.47 11.83 20.13
N VAL A 64 1.74 11.48 20.26
CA VAL A 64 2.45 11.33 21.52
C VAL A 64 3.78 12.09 21.51
N ASP A 65 4.31 12.38 22.69
CA ASP A 65 5.70 12.79 22.80
C ASP A 65 6.60 11.58 22.51
N LEU A 66 7.70 11.79 21.78
CA LEU A 66 8.62 10.70 21.45
C LEU A 66 9.28 10.18 22.73
N PRO A 67 9.10 8.88 23.08
CA PRO A 67 9.78 8.32 24.24
C PRO A 67 11.29 8.30 24.06
N GLU A 68 12.00 8.36 25.18
CA GLU A 68 13.46 8.31 25.19
C GLU A 68 13.98 6.98 24.63
N GLY A 69 15.00 7.05 23.78
CA GLY A 69 15.59 5.86 23.14
C GLY A 69 14.94 5.44 21.82
N PHE A 70 13.78 5.98 21.47
CA PHE A 70 13.13 5.68 20.19
C PHE A 70 13.54 6.68 19.09
N ARG A 71 13.51 6.19 17.84
CA ARG A 71 13.69 7.02 16.63
C ARG A 71 12.46 6.92 15.75
N PRO A 72 11.82 8.04 15.39
CA PRO A 72 10.67 7.99 14.52
C PRO A 72 11.09 7.65 13.09
N ILE A 73 10.32 6.80 12.44
CA ILE A 73 10.46 6.52 11.02
C ILE A 73 9.88 7.66 10.19
N GLY A 74 10.39 7.83 8.99
CA GLY A 74 9.84 8.78 8.02
C GLY A 74 8.58 8.24 7.37
N ASN A 75 7.93 9.10 6.60
CA ASN A 75 6.87 8.72 5.68
C ASN A 75 7.09 9.37 4.31
N LYS A 76 6.29 8.97 3.35
CA LYS A 76 6.21 9.61 2.03
C LYS A 76 4.79 9.55 1.51
N TRP A 77 4.42 10.53 0.72
CA TRP A 77 3.25 10.49 -0.13
C TRP A 77 3.55 9.76 -1.43
N ILE A 78 2.62 8.95 -1.91
CA ILE A 78 2.62 8.32 -3.23
C ILE A 78 1.38 8.82 -3.95
N TYR A 79 1.59 9.36 -5.14
CA TYR A 79 0.56 9.95 -5.98
C TYR A 79 0.32 9.11 -7.22
N LYS A 80 -0.93 9.00 -7.64
CA LYS A 80 -1.28 8.29 -8.87
C LYS A 80 -2.49 8.88 -9.55
N ARG A 81 -2.33 9.26 -10.83
CA ARG A 81 -3.44 9.57 -11.74
C ARG A 81 -3.99 8.27 -12.31
N LYS A 82 -5.27 8.02 -12.18
CA LYS A 82 -5.96 6.93 -12.87
C LYS A 82 -6.64 7.48 -14.10
N LYS A 83 -6.28 6.92 -15.25
CA LYS A 83 -6.86 7.27 -16.55
C LYS A 83 -8.00 6.29 -16.86
N GLY A 84 -9.09 6.81 -17.41
CA GLY A 84 -10.19 6.03 -17.95
C GLY A 84 -9.84 5.36 -19.27
N ALA A 85 -10.79 4.64 -19.84
CA ALA A 85 -10.63 3.97 -21.13
C ALA A 85 -10.40 4.95 -22.28
N ASP A 86 -10.80 6.20 -22.14
CA ASP A 86 -10.61 7.31 -23.09
C ASP A 86 -9.24 8.00 -22.93
N GLY A 87 -8.38 7.51 -22.01
CA GLY A 87 -7.07 8.07 -21.71
C GLY A 87 -7.08 9.34 -20.86
N LYS A 88 -8.25 9.87 -20.50
CA LYS A 88 -8.36 11.03 -19.62
C LYS A 88 -8.21 10.65 -18.16
N VAL A 89 -7.67 11.57 -17.34
CA VAL A 89 -7.55 11.37 -15.91
C VAL A 89 -8.93 11.45 -15.26
N GLU A 90 -9.39 10.34 -14.69
CA GLU A 90 -10.67 10.26 -13.98
C GLU A 90 -10.52 10.46 -12.47
N THR A 91 -9.40 9.98 -11.89
CA THR A 91 -9.25 9.96 -10.44
C THR A 91 -7.80 10.26 -10.05
N TYR A 92 -7.65 11.08 -9.03
CA TYR A 92 -6.39 11.35 -8.35
C TYR A 92 -6.37 10.54 -7.06
N LYS A 93 -5.29 9.83 -6.82
CA LYS A 93 -5.10 9.06 -5.58
C LYS A 93 -3.80 9.46 -4.92
N ALA A 94 -3.88 9.74 -3.63
CA ALA A 94 -2.72 9.90 -2.77
C ALA A 94 -2.74 8.79 -1.72
N ARG A 95 -1.57 8.26 -1.38
CA ARG A 95 -1.37 7.31 -0.29
C ARG A 95 -0.23 7.75 0.59
N LEU A 96 -0.45 7.69 1.89
CA LEU A 96 0.60 7.87 2.86
C LEU A 96 1.23 6.52 3.16
N VAL A 97 2.56 6.44 3.11
CA VAL A 97 3.30 5.19 3.35
C VAL A 97 4.43 5.46 4.34
N ALA A 98 4.51 4.67 5.39
CA ALA A 98 5.62 4.69 6.33
C ALA A 98 6.89 4.12 5.67
N LYS A 99 8.05 4.71 5.98
CA LYS A 99 9.35 4.26 5.46
C LYS A 99 9.92 3.16 6.35
N GLY A 100 9.36 1.94 6.24
CA GLY A 100 9.76 0.78 7.05
C GLY A 100 11.13 0.17 6.71
N TYR A 101 11.77 0.57 5.60
CA TYR A 101 13.06 0.00 5.16
C TYR A 101 14.25 0.28 6.08
N THR A 102 14.09 1.15 7.07
CA THR A 102 15.11 1.43 8.09
C THR A 102 14.98 0.53 9.31
N GLN A 103 13.87 -0.22 9.42
CA GLN A 103 13.60 -1.16 10.50
C GLN A 103 14.40 -2.45 10.28
N LYS A 104 14.88 -3.05 11.39
CA LYS A 104 15.68 -4.29 11.38
C LYS A 104 14.86 -5.43 11.98
N GLU A 105 14.82 -6.54 11.26
CA GLU A 105 14.23 -7.79 11.74
C GLU A 105 14.94 -8.27 13.02
N GLY A 106 14.16 -8.74 13.99
CA GLY A 106 14.64 -9.17 15.31
C GLY A 106 14.97 -8.04 16.28
N VAL A 107 14.84 -6.76 15.89
CA VAL A 107 15.05 -5.57 16.73
C VAL A 107 13.82 -4.68 16.76
N ASP A 108 13.31 -4.33 15.59
CA ASP A 108 12.20 -3.41 15.43
C ASP A 108 10.87 -4.14 15.12
N TYR A 109 10.93 -5.38 14.65
CA TYR A 109 9.79 -6.26 14.43
C TYR A 109 10.23 -7.75 14.44
N GLU A 110 9.32 -8.66 14.81
CA GLU A 110 9.61 -10.10 14.88
C GLU A 110 9.27 -10.83 13.59
N GLU A 111 8.15 -10.50 12.96
CA GLU A 111 7.69 -11.15 11.72
C GLU A 111 7.18 -10.13 10.70
N THR A 112 7.41 -10.42 9.42
CA THR A 112 6.86 -9.64 8.32
C THR A 112 5.53 -10.26 7.88
N PHE A 113 4.43 -9.57 8.09
CA PHE A 113 3.14 -9.97 7.55
C PHE A 113 2.95 -9.39 6.13
N SER A 114 2.93 -10.27 5.14
CA SER A 114 2.65 -9.90 3.75
C SER A 114 1.40 -10.63 3.25
N PRO A 115 0.23 -9.98 3.26
CA PRO A 115 -1.02 -10.58 2.82
C PRO A 115 -1.12 -10.63 1.29
N ILE A 116 -0.16 -11.31 0.65
CA ILE A 116 -0.18 -11.51 -0.79
C ILE A 116 -0.86 -12.85 -1.10
N ALA A 117 -2.02 -12.80 -1.73
CA ALA A 117 -2.65 -13.99 -2.24
C ALA A 117 -1.80 -14.59 -3.37
N MET A 118 -1.39 -15.84 -3.20
CA MET A 118 -0.64 -16.54 -4.23
C MET A 118 -1.56 -16.81 -5.44
N LEU A 119 -1.12 -16.43 -6.64
CA LEU A 119 -1.87 -16.64 -7.88
C LEU A 119 -2.32 -18.11 -8.05
N LYS A 120 -1.47 -19.06 -7.66
CA LYS A 120 -1.80 -20.50 -7.70
C LYS A 120 -3.00 -20.83 -6.82
N SER A 121 -3.13 -20.26 -5.64
CA SER A 121 -4.28 -20.48 -4.73
C SER A 121 -5.57 -19.96 -5.37
N ILE A 122 -5.52 -18.78 -5.99
CA ILE A 122 -6.65 -18.20 -6.72
C ILE A 122 -7.05 -19.12 -7.87
N GLN A 123 -6.10 -19.60 -8.67
CA GLN A 123 -6.36 -20.50 -9.81
C GLN A 123 -6.99 -21.83 -9.36
N ILE A 124 -6.54 -22.40 -8.23
CA ILE A 124 -7.12 -23.62 -7.65
C ILE A 124 -8.56 -23.37 -7.22
N LEU A 125 -8.83 -22.28 -6.50
CA LEU A 125 -10.18 -21.93 -6.07
C LEU A 125 -11.13 -21.72 -7.24
N LEU A 126 -10.68 -21.01 -8.29
CA LEU A 126 -11.46 -20.81 -9.51
C LEU A 126 -11.74 -22.13 -10.24
N SER A 127 -10.77 -23.05 -10.27
CA SER A 127 -10.95 -24.37 -10.88
C SER A 127 -11.97 -25.22 -10.11
N ILE A 128 -11.95 -25.19 -8.78
CA ILE A 128 -12.93 -25.87 -7.94
C ILE A 128 -14.32 -25.25 -8.15
N ALA A 129 -14.43 -23.93 -8.12
CA ALA A 129 -15.69 -23.24 -8.33
C ALA A 129 -16.30 -23.60 -9.70
N ALA A 130 -15.50 -23.59 -10.77
CA ALA A 130 -15.95 -23.97 -12.09
C ALA A 130 -16.37 -25.47 -12.18
N SER A 131 -15.64 -26.36 -11.48
CA SER A 131 -15.95 -27.79 -11.48
C SER A 131 -17.26 -28.12 -10.73
N LEU A 132 -17.59 -27.31 -9.71
CA LEU A 132 -18.77 -27.51 -8.88
C LEU A 132 -19.93 -26.56 -9.24
N ASP A 133 -19.79 -25.81 -10.32
CA ASP A 133 -20.77 -24.82 -10.80
C ASP A 133 -21.16 -23.78 -9.72
N TYR A 134 -20.14 -23.29 -8.98
CA TYR A 134 -20.34 -22.27 -7.96
C TYR A 134 -20.34 -20.88 -8.57
N GLU A 135 -21.21 -20.02 -8.05
CA GLU A 135 -21.13 -18.57 -8.31
C GLU A 135 -19.93 -17.96 -7.59
N ILE A 136 -19.25 -17.02 -8.27
CA ILE A 136 -18.07 -16.35 -7.73
C ILE A 136 -18.39 -14.89 -7.49
N TRP A 137 -18.20 -14.44 -6.25
CA TRP A 137 -18.36 -13.06 -5.85
C TRP A 137 -16.99 -12.48 -5.54
N GLN A 138 -16.69 -11.31 -6.11
CA GLN A 138 -15.49 -10.54 -5.78
C GLN A 138 -15.88 -9.37 -4.89
N MET A 139 -15.22 -9.28 -3.73
CA MET A 139 -15.35 -8.14 -2.83
C MET A 139 -13.99 -7.51 -2.61
N ASP A 140 -13.94 -6.18 -2.65
CA ASP A 140 -12.77 -5.39 -2.28
C ASP A 140 -12.99 -4.78 -0.90
N VAL A 141 -12.01 -4.95 -0.02
CA VAL A 141 -12.07 -4.39 1.34
C VAL A 141 -11.35 -3.05 1.33
N LYS A 142 -12.10 -1.99 1.58
CA LYS A 142 -11.48 -0.68 1.81
C LYS A 142 -10.56 -0.76 3.02
N THR A 143 -9.36 -0.19 2.88
CA THR A 143 -8.42 -0.05 4.00
C THR A 143 -8.07 -1.38 4.70
N ALA A 144 -7.94 -2.47 3.93
CA ALA A 144 -7.67 -3.81 4.48
C ALA A 144 -6.44 -3.83 5.43
N PHE A 145 -5.38 -3.10 5.10
CA PHE A 145 -4.18 -3.00 5.92
C PHE A 145 -4.42 -2.26 7.25
N LEU A 146 -5.39 -1.36 7.30
CA LEU A 146 -5.74 -0.62 8.51
C LEU A 146 -6.61 -1.41 9.50
N ASN A 147 -6.96 -2.66 9.19
CA ASN A 147 -7.77 -3.50 10.08
C ASN A 147 -6.95 -4.27 11.12
N GLY A 148 -5.64 -4.47 10.88
CA GLY A 148 -4.73 -5.11 11.82
C GLY A 148 -4.20 -4.13 12.87
N HIS A 149 -4.14 -4.55 14.14
CA HIS A 149 -3.41 -3.82 15.17
C HIS A 149 -1.93 -4.17 15.11
N LEU A 150 -1.09 -3.19 15.44
CA LEU A 150 0.34 -3.39 15.63
C LEU A 150 0.62 -3.65 17.10
N ASP A 151 1.35 -4.72 17.39
CA ASP A 151 1.81 -5.05 18.73
C ASP A 151 3.13 -4.31 19.04
N GLU A 152 3.88 -3.92 18.01
CA GLU A 152 5.14 -3.20 18.14
C GLU A 152 4.93 -1.70 18.36
N SER A 153 5.83 -1.10 19.13
CA SER A 153 5.86 0.35 19.36
C SER A 153 6.59 1.07 18.23
N ILE A 154 5.86 1.46 17.20
CA ILE A 154 6.39 2.17 16.03
C ILE A 154 5.99 3.64 16.09
N TYR A 155 6.97 4.53 16.00
CA TYR A 155 6.77 5.98 15.98
C TYR A 155 7.13 6.52 14.60
N MET A 156 6.28 7.38 14.06
CA MET A 156 6.44 7.99 12.73
C MET A 156 6.37 9.51 12.86
N VAL A 157 7.17 10.23 12.09
CA VAL A 157 7.03 11.69 11.98
C VAL A 157 5.65 12.05 11.43
N GLN A 158 5.11 13.19 11.82
CA GLN A 158 3.82 13.64 11.27
C GLN A 158 3.91 13.82 9.75
N PRO A 159 2.83 13.49 9.00
CA PRO A 159 2.81 13.61 7.56
C PRO A 159 3.02 15.06 7.10
N LYS A 160 3.85 15.24 6.08
CA LYS A 160 4.11 16.54 5.50
C LYS A 160 2.83 17.17 4.95
N GLY A 161 2.57 18.41 5.30
CA GLY A 161 1.34 19.13 4.99
C GLY A 161 0.20 18.93 5.98
N PHE A 162 0.34 17.99 6.93
CA PHE A 162 -0.70 17.64 7.91
C PHE A 162 -0.18 17.61 9.33
N VAL A 163 0.79 18.45 9.63
CA VAL A 163 1.33 18.63 10.98
C VAL A 163 0.30 19.35 11.84
N ALA A 164 -0.04 18.77 12.99
CA ALA A 164 -1.03 19.33 13.89
C ALA A 164 -0.52 20.64 14.54
N LYS A 165 -1.29 21.72 14.40
CA LYS A 165 -0.93 23.03 14.94
C LYS A 165 -0.77 22.97 16.48
N GLY A 166 0.35 23.49 16.97
CA GLY A 166 0.68 23.47 18.40
C GLY A 166 1.16 22.11 18.92
N GLN A 167 1.35 21.14 18.03
CA GLN A 167 1.85 19.80 18.37
C GLN A 167 2.97 19.35 17.41
N GLU A 168 3.72 20.30 16.87
CA GLU A 168 4.77 20.07 15.86
C GLU A 168 5.89 19.16 16.39
N GLN A 169 6.07 19.11 17.70
CA GLN A 169 7.08 18.29 18.38
C GLN A 169 6.65 16.83 18.54
N LYS A 170 5.34 16.56 18.45
CA LYS A 170 4.81 15.22 18.66
C LYS A 170 5.00 14.33 17.43
N VAL A 171 5.00 13.05 17.68
CA VAL A 171 5.08 12.00 16.66
C VAL A 171 3.81 11.16 16.64
N CYS A 172 3.55 10.50 15.54
CA CYS A 172 2.48 9.53 15.39
C CYS A 172 2.96 8.18 15.94
N LYS A 173 2.39 7.71 17.05
CA LYS A 173 2.53 6.32 17.48
C LYS A 173 1.57 5.49 16.66
N LEU A 174 2.06 4.60 15.81
CA LEU A 174 1.23 3.77 14.96
C LEU A 174 0.51 2.71 15.79
N LEU A 175 -0.80 2.61 15.59
CA LEU A 175 -1.66 1.57 16.17
C LEU A 175 -2.02 0.53 15.11
N ARG A 176 -1.86 0.87 13.82
CA ARG A 176 -2.15 0.04 12.66
C ARG A 176 -1.10 0.23 11.58
N SER A 177 -0.94 -0.76 10.69
CA SER A 177 0.01 -0.66 9.57
C SER A 177 -0.46 0.33 8.49
N ILE A 178 0.49 1.04 7.89
CA ILE A 178 0.25 1.99 6.79
C ILE A 178 1.30 1.87 5.70
#